data_b1d5b12bd0d0148d85248f06c1e64b42
#
_entry.id   b1d5b12bd0d0148d85248f06c1e64b42
#
_cell.length_a   1.000
_cell.length_b   1.000
_cell.length_c   1.000
_cell.angle_alpha   90.00
_cell.angle_beta   90.00
_cell.angle_gamma   90.00
#
_symmetry.space_group_name_H-M   'P 1'
#
loop_
_entity.id
_entity.type
_entity.pdbx_description
1 polymer ?
#
loop_
_entity_poly.entity_id
_entity_poly.type
_entity_poly.pdbx_seq_one_letter_code
_entity_poly.pdbx_strand_id
1 'polypeptide(L)' 'DLKPGMELQGTVRNVVDFGAFVDIGIKNDGLVHISQISNKFVKHPTEVVAVGDTVTVWVLGVDLKKGRVSLTMRQP' A
#
# COMPACT_ATOMS: atom_id res chain seq x y z
N ASP A 1 5.39 -8.64 -14.18
CA ASP A 1 4.92 -9.48 -13.08
C ASP A 1 5.42 -8.95 -11.74
N LEU A 2 4.53 -8.88 -10.77
CA LEU A 2 4.89 -8.38 -9.44
C LEU A 2 5.57 -9.47 -8.63
N LYS A 3 6.63 -9.10 -7.92
CA LYS A 3 7.37 -10.03 -7.05
C LYS A 3 7.56 -9.39 -5.67
N PRO A 4 7.59 -10.19 -4.60
CA PRO A 4 7.86 -9.66 -3.26
C PRO A 4 9.19 -8.90 -3.23
N GLY A 5 9.18 -7.75 -2.54
CA GLY A 5 10.35 -6.87 -2.45
C GLY A 5 10.51 -5.88 -3.58
N MET A 6 9.67 -5.95 -4.59
CA MET A 6 9.73 -5.02 -5.73
C MET A 6 9.28 -3.63 -5.31
N GLU A 7 10.08 -2.61 -5.65
CA GLU A 7 9.74 -1.22 -5.37
C GLU A 7 8.84 -0.65 -6.46
N LEU A 8 7.78 0.02 -6.04
CA LEU A 8 6.82 0.63 -6.96
C LEU A 8 6.43 2.02 -6.45
N GLN A 9 6.03 2.88 -7.37
CA GLN A 9 5.40 4.14 -7.01
C GLN A 9 3.91 4.03 -7.30
N GLY A 10 3.11 4.55 -6.39
CA GLY A 10 1.67 4.51 -6.53
C GLY A 10 1.00 5.76 -6.02
N THR A 11 -0.28 5.88 -6.30
CA THR A 11 -1.11 6.99 -5.86
C THR A 11 -2.15 6.46 -4.88
N VAL A 12 -2.26 7.12 -3.72
CA VAL A 12 -3.26 6.76 -2.72
C VAL A 12 -4.65 7.05 -3.29
N ARG A 13 -5.47 6.00 -3.40
CA ARG A 13 -6.82 6.10 -3.96
C ARG A 13 -7.88 6.22 -2.89
N ASN A 14 -7.66 5.58 -1.76
CA ASN A 14 -8.61 5.59 -0.65
C ASN A 14 -7.87 5.29 0.65
N VAL A 15 -8.34 5.88 1.73
CA VAL A 15 -7.78 5.64 3.06
C VAL A 15 -8.90 5.15 3.95
N VAL A 16 -8.68 4.00 4.58
CA VAL A 16 -9.66 3.35 5.46
C VAL A 16 -9.01 3.09 6.82
N ASP A 17 -9.82 2.69 7.80
CA ASP A 17 -9.33 2.50 9.18
C ASP A 17 -8.20 1.48 9.30
N PHE A 18 -8.18 0.48 8.44
CA PHE A 18 -7.18 -0.59 8.49
C PHE A 18 -6.02 -0.40 7.53
N GLY A 19 -5.98 0.69 6.77
CA GLY A 19 -4.87 0.95 5.85
C GLY A 19 -5.24 1.90 4.72
N ALA A 20 -4.52 1.78 3.61
CA ALA A 20 -4.73 2.64 2.45
C ALA A 20 -4.68 1.79 1.18
N PHE A 21 -5.57 2.12 0.23
CA PHE A 21 -5.54 1.52 -1.09
C PHE A 21 -4.71 2.39 -2.01
N VAL A 22 -3.77 1.77 -2.71
CA VAL A 22 -2.80 2.46 -3.56
C VAL A 22 -2.90 1.90 -4.98
N ASP A 23 -3.03 2.80 -5.94
CA ASP A 23 -3.03 2.45 -7.36
C ASP A 23 -1.57 2.38 -7.82
N ILE A 24 -1.12 1.18 -8.18
CA ILE A 24 0.24 0.94 -8.64
C ILE A 24 0.33 0.73 -10.15
N GLY A 25 -0.73 1.12 -10.88
CA GLY A 25 -0.73 1.04 -12.33
C GLY A 25 -1.16 -0.30 -12.90
N ILE A 26 -1.68 -1.19 -12.07
CA ILE A 26 -2.22 -2.47 -12.50
C ILE A 26 -3.74 -2.49 -12.32
N LYS A 27 -4.37 -3.53 -12.83
CA LYS A 27 -5.82 -3.68 -12.80
C LYS A 27 -6.41 -3.67 -11.39
N ASN A 28 -5.69 -4.24 -10.43
CA ASN A 28 -6.12 -4.33 -9.04
C ASN A 28 -5.33 -3.35 -8.18
N ASP A 29 -6.00 -2.68 -7.25
CA ASP A 29 -5.33 -1.80 -6.30
C ASP A 29 -4.58 -2.63 -5.26
N GLY A 30 -3.45 -2.08 -4.79
CA GLY A 30 -2.71 -2.67 -3.68
C GLY A 30 -3.19 -2.11 -2.35
N LEU A 31 -3.07 -2.90 -1.30
CA LEU A 31 -3.42 -2.49 0.06
C LEU A 31 -2.17 -2.37 0.90
N VAL A 32 -1.98 -1.19 1.51
CA VAL A 32 -0.97 -0.97 2.53
C VAL A 32 -1.68 -1.04 3.88
N HIS A 33 -1.45 -2.11 4.64
CA HIS A 33 -2.04 -2.27 5.97
C HIS A 33 -1.52 -1.18 6.91
N ILE A 34 -2.33 -0.79 7.89
CA ILE A 34 -1.97 0.28 8.83
C ILE A 34 -0.61 0.03 9.51
N SER A 35 -0.28 -1.21 9.80
CA SER A 35 1.01 -1.57 10.40
C SER A 35 2.18 -1.40 9.44
N GLN A 36 1.92 -1.26 8.14
CA GLN A 36 2.94 -1.13 7.10
C GLN A 36 3.06 0.28 6.55
N ILE A 37 2.25 1.23 7.04
CA ILE A 37 2.29 2.62 6.58
C ILE A 37 3.49 3.34 7.17
N SER A 38 3.84 3.07 8.42
CA SER A 38 4.93 3.75 9.12
C SER A 38 5.59 2.81 10.11
N ASN A 39 6.87 3.09 10.42
CA ASN A 39 7.60 2.40 11.48
C ASN A 39 7.08 2.76 12.87
N LYS A 40 6.33 3.87 12.97
CA LYS A 40 5.75 4.33 14.21
C LYS A 40 4.29 3.87 14.30
N PHE A 41 3.78 3.80 15.50
CA PHE A 41 2.36 3.49 15.71
C PHE A 41 1.52 4.56 15.01
N VAL A 42 0.61 4.12 14.15
CA VAL A 42 -0.31 4.98 13.43
C VAL A 42 -1.72 4.64 13.87
N LYS A 43 -2.37 5.59 14.55
CA LYS A 43 -3.74 5.38 15.03
C LYS A 43 -4.75 5.50 13.90
N HIS A 44 -4.55 6.49 13.04
CA HIS A 44 -5.42 6.73 11.89
C HIS A 44 -4.56 6.90 10.63
N PRO A 45 -4.76 6.11 9.59
CA PRO A 45 -3.96 6.21 8.36
C PRO A 45 -3.99 7.61 7.73
N THR A 46 -5.09 8.34 7.90
CA THR A 46 -5.21 9.71 7.39
C THR A 46 -4.23 10.70 8.00
N GLU A 47 -3.59 10.34 9.13
CA GLU A 47 -2.55 11.18 9.73
C GLU A 47 -1.25 11.14 8.93
N VAL A 48 -1.05 10.09 8.12
CA VAL A 48 0.20 9.86 7.41
C VAL A 48 0.03 10.06 5.91
N VAL A 49 -1.09 9.60 5.34
CA VAL A 49 -1.33 9.66 3.90
C VAL A 49 -2.70 10.25 3.62
N ALA A 50 -2.84 10.87 2.45
CA ALA A 50 -4.10 11.42 1.99
C ALA A 50 -4.38 10.95 0.57
N VAL A 51 -5.66 10.90 0.19
CA VAL A 51 -6.07 10.55 -1.17
C VAL A 51 -5.39 11.51 -2.16
N GLY A 52 -4.76 10.94 -3.18
CA GLY A 52 -4.04 11.72 -4.18
C GLY A 52 -2.54 11.80 -3.93
N ASP A 53 -2.06 11.38 -2.77
CA ASP A 53 -0.61 11.38 -2.50
C ASP A 53 0.09 10.35 -3.37
N THR A 54 1.28 10.72 -3.86
CA THR A 54 2.17 9.77 -4.52
C THR A 54 3.11 9.20 -3.47
N VAL A 55 3.17 7.88 -3.39
CA VAL A 55 3.96 7.18 -2.38
C VAL A 55 4.81 6.09 -3.01
N THR A 56 5.93 5.77 -2.37
CA THR A 56 6.76 4.65 -2.74
C THR A 56 6.37 3.46 -1.87
N VAL A 57 6.11 2.32 -2.52
CA VAL A 57 5.69 1.11 -1.83
C VAL A 57 6.52 -0.07 -2.31
N TRP A 58 6.59 -1.11 -1.50
CA TRP A 58 7.25 -2.38 -1.85
C TRP A 58 6.22 -3.50 -1.76
N VAL A 59 6.32 -4.44 -2.68
CA VAL A 59 5.39 -5.57 -2.73
C VAL A 59 5.72 -6.55 -1.60
N LEU A 60 4.75 -6.85 -0.75
CA LEU A 60 4.87 -7.89 0.27
C LEU A 60 4.45 -9.24 -0.30
N GLY A 61 3.39 -9.26 -1.10
CA GLY A 61 2.91 -10.48 -1.69
C GLY A 61 1.74 -10.20 -2.63
N VAL A 62 1.44 -11.19 -3.45
CA VAL A 62 0.32 -11.11 -4.39
C VAL A 62 -0.62 -12.28 -4.13
N ASP A 63 -1.89 -11.99 -3.88
CA ASP A 63 -2.92 -13.01 -3.71
C ASP A 63 -3.73 -13.10 -5.00
N LEU A 64 -3.38 -14.06 -5.83
CA LEU A 64 -4.03 -14.23 -7.13
C LEU A 64 -5.48 -14.67 -7.00
N LYS A 65 -5.82 -15.39 -5.95
CA LYS A 65 -7.19 -15.85 -5.74
C LYS A 65 -8.13 -14.69 -5.42
N LYS A 66 -7.65 -13.74 -4.63
CA LYS A 66 -8.45 -12.57 -4.24
C LYS A 66 -8.22 -11.37 -5.15
N GLY A 67 -7.25 -11.47 -6.05
CA GLY A 67 -6.89 -10.36 -6.92
C GLY A 67 -6.33 -9.18 -6.15
N ARG A 68 -5.60 -9.42 -5.06
CA ARG A 68 -5.07 -8.37 -4.18
C ARG A 68 -3.56 -8.39 -4.14
N VAL A 69 -2.99 -7.22 -4.02
CA VAL A 69 -1.55 -7.04 -3.81
C VAL A 69 -1.35 -6.44 -2.43
N SER A 70 -0.54 -7.09 -1.61
CA SER A 70 -0.17 -6.56 -0.28
C SER A 70 1.08 -5.72 -0.43
N LEU A 71 1.03 -4.50 0.07
CA LEU A 71 2.11 -3.53 -0.08
C LEU A 71 2.56 -3.02 1.29
N THR A 72 3.79 -2.51 1.32
CA THR A 72 4.33 -1.82 2.50
C THR A 72 4.96 -0.50 2.07
N MET A 73 4.82 0.53 2.92
CA MET A 73 5.54 1.79 2.77
C MET A 73 6.79 1.82 3.63
N ARG A 74 7.03 0.77 4.38
CA ARG A 74 8.23 0.61 5.19
C ARG A 74 9.31 -0.03 4.33
N GLN A 75 10.46 0.61 4.25
CA GLN A 75 11.56 0.08 3.46
C GLN A 75 12.02 -1.26 4.03
N PRO A 76 12.08 -2.31 3.19
CA PRO A 76 12.51 -3.63 3.65
C PRO A 76 13.96 -3.67 4.10
#